data_74acc0d7541d6f9fb1b170c7e4e63e72
#
_entry.id   74acc0d7541d6f9fb1b170c7e4e63e72
#
_cell.length_a   1.000
_cell.length_b   1.000
_cell.length_c   1.000
_cell.angle_alpha   90.00
_cell.angle_beta   90.00
_cell.angle_gamma   90.00
#
_symmetry.space_group_name_H-M   'P 1'
#
loop_
_entity.id
_entity.type
_entity.pdbx_description
1 polymer ?
#
loop_
_entity_poly.entity_id
_entity_poly.type
_entity_poly.pdbx_seq_one_letter_code
_entity_poly.pdbx_strand_id
1 'polypeptide(L)'
;MADADLSAGQPKKKSGSLMTIIGVVVLTLLGAGGGWAVGTIVAPNVKGAKEAELAKEAEAKKKAEEGLARISTEENNVVQLEPITSNLAYPSENWVRLEVALLFNGPPDVKVSEDIHQDILAYIRTVSLQQIEGPRGFQYLKDDIQERVDLRSQGRVSKVMFRTFVIE
;
A
#
# COMPACT_ATOMS: atom_id res chain seq x y z
N MET A 1 -95.58 17.79 -12.67
CA MET A 1 -95.35 18.56 -11.44
C MET A 1 -93.88 18.42 -11.20
N ALA A 2 -93.11 19.35 -11.60
CA ALA A 2 -92.54 20.46 -10.80
C ALA A 2 -91.45 19.93 -9.92
N ASP A 3 -90.25 20.36 -9.78
CA ASP A 3 -89.57 21.62 -10.11
C ASP A 3 -88.06 21.33 -9.99
N ALA A 4 -87.28 21.89 -10.84
CA ALA A 4 -86.41 23.01 -10.58
C ALA A 4 -85.39 22.75 -9.39
N ASP A 5 -84.22 22.96 -9.47
CA ASP A 5 -83.33 23.92 -10.11
C ASP A 5 -82.07 24.06 -9.23
N LEU A 6 -81.09 24.64 -9.82
CA LEU A 6 -79.99 25.40 -9.25
C LEU A 6 -78.61 24.68 -8.96
N SER A 7 -77.92 24.61 -10.00
CA SER A 7 -76.53 25.17 -10.16
C SER A 7 -76.00 25.92 -8.97
N ALA A 8 -74.87 25.44 -8.50
CA ALA A 8 -73.86 26.34 -7.90
C ALA A 8 -72.47 25.93 -8.35
N GLY A 9 -71.93 26.73 -9.24
CA GLY A 9 -70.59 26.60 -9.75
C GLY A 9 -69.56 26.79 -8.64
N GLN A 10 -68.65 25.85 -8.52
CA GLN A 10 -67.49 26.04 -7.70
C GLN A 10 -66.41 26.84 -8.48
N PRO A 11 -65.85 27.87 -7.90
CA PRO A 11 -64.72 28.58 -8.51
C PRO A 11 -63.44 27.74 -8.47
N LYS A 12 -62.87 27.49 -9.63
CA LYS A 12 -61.53 26.89 -9.77
C LYS A 12 -60.49 27.77 -9.08
N LYS A 13 -59.99 27.35 -7.93
CA LYS A 13 -58.79 27.90 -7.31
C LYS A 13 -57.55 27.49 -8.12
N LYS A 14 -57.20 28.24 -9.14
CA LYS A 14 -55.97 28.11 -9.94
C LYS A 14 -54.76 28.82 -9.32
N SER A 15 -54.84 29.31 -8.10
CA SER A 15 -53.79 30.14 -7.51
C SER A 15 -52.80 29.37 -6.60
N GLY A 16 -53.18 28.20 -6.09
CA GLY A 16 -52.30 27.42 -5.20
C GLY A 16 -51.15 26.73 -5.92
N SER A 17 -51.40 26.24 -7.13
CA SER A 17 -50.37 25.50 -7.90
C SER A 17 -49.23 26.41 -8.39
N LEU A 18 -49.55 27.64 -8.79
CA LEU A 18 -48.55 28.59 -9.29
C LEU A 18 -47.61 29.05 -8.14
N MET A 19 -48.17 29.28 -6.95
CA MET A 19 -47.40 29.68 -5.78
C MET A 19 -46.49 28.56 -5.24
N THR A 20 -46.96 27.30 -5.35
CA THR A 20 -46.18 26.14 -5.00
C THR A 20 -45.02 25.93 -5.98
N ILE A 21 -45.25 26.12 -7.26
CA ILE A 21 -44.20 26.00 -8.29
C ILE A 21 -43.13 27.08 -8.11
N ILE A 22 -43.55 28.33 -7.84
CA ILE A 22 -42.64 29.45 -7.58
C ILE A 22 -41.80 29.14 -6.30
N GLY A 23 -42.41 28.62 -5.24
CA GLY A 23 -41.73 28.25 -4.02
C GLY A 23 -40.66 27.16 -4.24
N VAL A 24 -40.97 26.13 -5.02
CA VAL A 24 -40.02 25.05 -5.37
C VAL A 24 -38.88 25.59 -6.23
N VAL A 25 -39.17 26.44 -7.22
CA VAL A 25 -38.09 27.02 -8.06
C VAL A 25 -37.17 27.92 -7.26
N VAL A 26 -37.70 28.75 -6.35
CA VAL A 26 -36.87 29.60 -5.48
C VAL A 26 -35.99 28.73 -4.51
N LEU A 27 -36.57 27.69 -3.94
CA LEU A 27 -35.83 26.78 -3.07
C LEU A 27 -34.70 26.02 -3.81
N THR A 28 -34.98 25.62 -5.05
CA THR A 28 -33.99 24.93 -5.91
C THR A 28 -32.87 25.89 -6.32
N LEU A 29 -33.17 27.13 -6.64
CA LEU A 29 -32.14 28.13 -6.96
C LEU A 29 -31.27 28.49 -5.76
N LEU A 30 -31.87 28.60 -4.57
CA LEU A 30 -31.11 28.84 -3.33
C LEU A 30 -30.26 27.64 -2.97
N GLY A 31 -30.73 26.41 -3.15
CA GLY A 31 -29.99 25.19 -2.93
C GLY A 31 -28.81 25.01 -3.91
N ALA A 32 -29.06 25.23 -5.20
CA ALA A 32 -28.05 25.12 -6.24
C ALA A 32 -26.99 26.23 -6.14
N GLY A 33 -27.40 27.48 -5.90
CA GLY A 33 -26.47 28.61 -5.74
C GLY A 33 -25.67 28.54 -4.46
N GLY A 34 -26.31 28.19 -3.34
CA GLY A 34 -25.60 28.00 -2.04
C GLY A 34 -24.65 26.80 -2.06
N GLY A 35 -25.08 25.68 -2.64
CA GLY A 35 -24.24 24.47 -2.77
C GLY A 35 -23.01 24.70 -3.66
N TRP A 36 -23.19 25.45 -4.76
CA TRP A 36 -22.07 25.77 -5.65
C TRP A 36 -21.04 26.70 -4.98
N ALA A 37 -21.49 27.74 -4.27
CA ALA A 37 -20.62 28.68 -3.58
C ALA A 37 -19.84 27.98 -2.43
N VAL A 38 -20.50 27.14 -1.64
CA VAL A 38 -19.83 26.34 -0.59
C VAL A 38 -18.91 25.29 -1.20
N GLY A 39 -19.31 24.65 -2.30
CA GLY A 39 -18.52 23.66 -3.02
C GLY A 39 -17.20 24.23 -3.55
N THR A 40 -17.18 25.45 -4.08
CA THR A 40 -15.96 26.10 -4.59
C THR A 40 -15.00 26.55 -3.50
N ILE A 41 -15.48 26.80 -2.30
CA ILE A 41 -14.64 27.20 -1.14
C ILE A 41 -14.09 25.97 -0.42
N VAL A 42 -14.87 24.90 -0.29
CA VAL A 42 -14.49 23.69 0.47
C VAL A 42 -13.71 22.70 -0.40
N ALA A 43 -14.05 22.55 -1.68
CA ALA A 43 -13.40 21.59 -2.57
C ALA A 43 -11.86 21.74 -2.71
N PRO A 44 -11.29 22.94 -2.86
CA PRO A 44 -9.83 23.09 -2.92
C PRO A 44 -9.16 22.76 -1.60
N ASN A 45 -9.79 23.06 -0.46
CA ASN A 45 -9.22 22.77 0.86
C ASN A 45 -9.19 21.27 1.17
N VAL A 46 -10.19 20.51 0.71
CA VAL A 46 -10.23 19.05 0.92
C VAL A 46 -9.24 18.31 0.01
N LYS A 47 -9.02 18.79 -1.22
CA LYS A 47 -7.99 18.23 -2.11
C LYS A 47 -6.58 18.49 -1.59
N GLY A 48 -6.31 19.73 -1.20
CA GLY A 48 -5.02 20.09 -0.63
C GLY A 48 -4.74 19.43 0.73
N ALA A 49 -5.75 19.22 1.57
CA ALA A 49 -5.61 18.48 2.82
C ALA A 49 -5.32 16.98 2.59
N LYS A 50 -5.99 16.34 1.63
CA LYS A 50 -5.72 14.94 1.27
C LYS A 50 -4.34 14.75 0.62
N GLU A 51 -3.94 15.65 -0.26
CA GLU A 51 -2.60 15.60 -0.86
C GLU A 51 -1.50 15.89 0.18
N ALA A 52 -1.74 16.82 1.11
CA ALA A 52 -0.84 17.10 2.21
C ALA A 52 -0.78 15.97 3.24
N GLU A 53 -1.90 15.27 3.47
CA GLU A 53 -1.96 14.11 4.36
C GLU A 53 -1.27 12.88 3.74
N LEU A 54 -1.50 12.62 2.44
CA LEU A 54 -0.80 11.59 1.68
C LEU A 54 0.70 11.89 1.54
N ALA A 55 1.08 13.15 1.35
CA ALA A 55 2.47 13.57 1.33
C ALA A 55 3.12 13.41 2.72
N LYS A 56 2.42 13.75 3.79
CA LYS A 56 2.90 13.55 5.17
C LYS A 56 2.98 12.07 5.57
N GLU A 57 2.02 11.25 5.12
CA GLU A 57 2.11 9.80 5.32
C GLU A 57 3.25 9.16 4.49
N ALA A 58 3.47 9.63 3.28
CA ALA A 58 4.59 9.20 2.45
C ALA A 58 5.94 9.67 3.03
N GLU A 59 6.03 10.90 3.56
CA GLU A 59 7.21 11.39 4.26
C GLU A 59 7.40 10.72 5.62
N ALA A 60 6.31 10.43 6.36
CA ALA A 60 6.39 9.70 7.62
C ALA A 60 6.81 8.24 7.40
N LYS A 61 6.33 7.59 6.34
CA LYS A 61 6.81 6.25 5.94
C LYS A 61 8.27 6.29 5.50
N LYS A 62 8.68 7.27 4.69
CA LYS A 62 10.09 7.47 4.34
C LYS A 62 10.96 7.75 5.56
N LYS A 63 10.52 8.62 6.50
CA LYS A 63 11.25 8.89 7.75
C LYS A 63 11.25 7.70 8.71
N ALA A 64 10.20 6.87 8.74
CA ALA A 64 10.19 5.65 9.54
C ALA A 64 11.10 4.58 8.94
N GLU A 65 11.24 4.51 7.62
CA GLU A 65 12.22 3.67 6.93
C GLU A 65 13.65 4.24 7.05
N GLU A 66 13.82 5.56 7.08
CA GLU A 66 15.11 6.22 7.35
C GLU A 66 15.51 6.23 8.83
N GLY A 67 14.54 6.13 9.75
CA GLY A 67 14.79 6.18 11.20
C GLY A 67 15.32 4.87 11.80
N LEU A 68 15.23 3.75 11.09
CA LEU A 68 16.05 2.58 11.34
C LEU A 68 17.40 2.87 10.67
N ALA A 69 18.41 3.17 11.48
CA ALA A 69 19.77 3.39 11.00
C ALA A 69 20.09 2.36 9.92
N ARG A 70 20.06 2.78 8.65
CA ARG A 70 20.47 1.94 7.53
C ARG A 70 21.98 1.73 7.70
N ILE A 71 22.32 0.64 8.38
CA ILE A 71 23.71 0.16 8.44
C ILE A 71 24.20 -0.21 7.02
N SER A 72 23.26 -0.38 6.10
CA SER A 72 23.52 -0.59 4.68
C SER A 72 23.71 0.75 3.98
N THR A 73 24.89 1.29 4.04
CA THR A 73 25.35 2.40 3.21
C THR A 73 26.37 1.86 2.21
N GLU A 74 26.32 2.34 0.99
CA GLU A 74 27.36 2.06 -0.03
C GLU A 74 28.78 2.36 0.51
N GLU A 75 28.90 3.33 1.40
CA GLU A 75 30.14 3.67 2.12
C GLU A 75 30.69 2.51 2.95
N ASN A 76 29.84 1.59 3.43
CA ASN A 76 30.24 0.43 4.22
C ASN A 76 30.32 -0.86 3.38
N ASN A 77 30.21 -0.77 2.05
CA ASN A 77 30.12 -1.91 1.13
C ASN A 77 28.98 -2.89 1.46
N VAL A 78 27.93 -2.40 2.11
CA VAL A 78 26.74 -3.18 2.46
C VAL A 78 25.58 -2.85 1.54
N VAL A 79 25.08 -3.84 0.83
CA VAL A 79 23.92 -3.73 -0.05
C VAL A 79 22.76 -4.50 0.56
N GLN A 80 21.64 -3.82 0.78
CA GLN A 80 20.41 -4.47 1.19
C GLN A 80 19.66 -4.96 -0.06
N LEU A 81 19.34 -6.25 -0.09
CA LEU A 81 18.49 -6.81 -1.14
C LEU A 81 17.03 -6.47 -0.91
N GLU A 82 16.23 -6.49 -1.97
CA GLU A 82 14.78 -6.39 -1.84
C GLU A 82 14.22 -7.52 -0.97
N PRO A 83 13.13 -7.28 -0.21
CA PRO A 83 12.51 -8.31 0.60
C PRO A 83 12.03 -9.48 -0.25
N ILE A 84 12.46 -10.69 0.09
CA ILE A 84 12.04 -11.93 -0.55
C ILE A 84 10.81 -12.45 0.19
N THR A 85 9.68 -12.56 -0.51
CA THR A 85 8.48 -13.21 0.00
C THR A 85 8.11 -14.36 -0.92
N SER A 86 8.03 -15.56 -0.38
CA SER A 86 7.74 -16.77 -1.16
C SER A 86 7.12 -17.86 -0.31
N ASN A 87 6.38 -18.77 -0.97
CA ASN A 87 5.94 -20.00 -0.32
C ASN A 87 7.11 -20.97 -0.14
N LEU A 88 7.01 -21.79 0.91
CA LEU A 88 7.89 -22.94 1.09
C LEU A 88 7.50 -24.09 0.17
N ALA A 89 8.45 -25.03 -0.03
CA ALA A 89 8.18 -26.24 -0.80
C ALA A 89 7.10 -27.11 -0.15
N TYR A 90 7.12 -27.21 1.19
CA TYR A 90 6.16 -27.97 1.96
C TYR A 90 6.12 -27.54 3.43
N PRO A 91 4.91 -27.34 4.01
CA PRO A 91 3.64 -27.15 3.32
C PRO A 91 3.65 -25.85 2.50
N SER A 92 3.05 -25.87 1.33
CA SER A 92 3.02 -24.72 0.41
C SER A 92 2.11 -23.58 0.89
N GLU A 93 1.35 -23.79 1.95
CA GLU A 93 0.51 -22.78 2.61
C GLU A 93 1.37 -21.77 3.42
N ASN A 94 2.55 -22.20 3.86
CA ASN A 94 3.43 -21.37 4.65
C ASN A 94 4.23 -20.41 3.77
N TRP A 95 4.22 -19.15 4.17
CA TRP A 95 4.96 -18.06 3.53
C TRP A 95 6.18 -17.71 4.35
N VAL A 96 7.27 -17.42 3.66
CA VAL A 96 8.48 -16.87 4.27
C VAL A 96 8.70 -15.47 3.76
N ARG A 97 8.94 -14.54 4.69
CA ARG A 97 9.49 -13.23 4.40
C ARG A 97 10.91 -13.15 4.92
N LEU A 98 11.84 -12.90 4.02
CA LEU A 98 13.27 -12.85 4.29
C LEU A 98 13.83 -11.50 3.81
N GLU A 99 14.51 -10.79 4.69
CA GLU A 99 15.27 -9.58 4.35
C GLU A 99 16.75 -9.81 4.61
N VAL A 100 17.56 -9.59 3.61
CA VAL A 100 18.99 -9.91 3.60
C VAL A 100 19.79 -8.69 3.17
N ALA A 101 20.95 -8.51 3.77
CA ALA A 101 21.97 -7.57 3.30
C ALA A 101 23.28 -8.31 3.03
N LEU A 102 23.98 -7.89 1.99
CA LEU A 102 25.25 -8.45 1.55
C LEU A 102 26.39 -7.52 1.93
N LEU A 103 27.43 -8.05 2.56
CA LEU A 103 28.67 -7.31 2.80
C LEU A 103 29.69 -7.67 1.71
N PHE A 104 30.06 -6.71 0.89
CA PHE A 104 31.05 -6.88 -0.17
C PHE A 104 32.47 -6.65 0.33
N ASN A 105 33.43 -7.38 -0.21
CA ASN A 105 34.87 -7.19 0.04
C ASN A 105 35.46 -5.95 -0.65
N GLY A 106 34.68 -5.28 -1.48
CA GLY A 106 35.03 -4.08 -2.26
C GLY A 106 33.79 -3.33 -2.68
N PRO A 107 33.87 -2.51 -3.73
CA PRO A 107 32.73 -1.75 -4.19
C PRO A 107 31.56 -2.68 -4.57
N PRO A 108 30.33 -2.33 -4.19
CA PRO A 108 29.15 -3.14 -4.49
C PRO A 108 28.94 -3.31 -5.99
N ASP A 109 28.56 -4.53 -6.39
CA ASP A 109 28.19 -4.86 -7.76
C ASP A 109 26.69 -5.17 -7.83
N VAL A 110 25.94 -4.27 -8.47
CA VAL A 110 24.48 -4.37 -8.57
C VAL A 110 24.05 -5.64 -9.29
N LYS A 111 24.76 -6.04 -10.36
CA LYS A 111 24.43 -7.25 -11.11
C LYS A 111 24.59 -8.50 -10.25
N VAL A 112 25.68 -8.58 -9.50
CA VAL A 112 25.93 -9.70 -8.58
C VAL A 112 24.90 -9.73 -7.47
N SER A 113 24.50 -8.57 -6.96
CA SER A 113 23.45 -8.48 -5.93
C SER A 113 22.12 -9.01 -6.46
N GLU A 114 21.75 -8.67 -7.69
CA GLU A 114 20.53 -9.14 -8.33
C GLU A 114 20.58 -10.65 -8.62
N ASP A 115 21.69 -11.15 -9.16
CA ASP A 115 21.86 -12.59 -9.38
C ASP A 115 21.75 -13.39 -8.07
N ILE A 116 22.33 -12.89 -6.98
CA ILE A 116 22.23 -13.48 -5.64
C ILE A 116 20.79 -13.44 -5.13
N HIS A 117 20.08 -12.32 -5.32
CA HIS A 117 18.69 -12.20 -4.92
C HIS A 117 17.81 -13.27 -5.59
N GLN A 118 17.98 -13.48 -6.89
CA GLN A 118 17.27 -14.51 -7.64
C GLN A 118 17.63 -15.93 -7.19
N ASP A 119 18.90 -16.19 -6.89
CA ASP A 119 19.35 -17.50 -6.39
C ASP A 119 18.76 -17.81 -5.01
N ILE A 120 18.72 -16.82 -4.10
CA ILE A 120 18.10 -16.98 -2.78
C ILE A 120 16.59 -17.23 -2.93
N LEU A 121 15.90 -16.46 -3.78
CA LEU A 121 14.48 -16.65 -4.04
C LEU A 121 14.17 -18.05 -4.58
N ALA A 122 14.97 -18.52 -5.55
CA ALA A 122 14.84 -19.86 -6.10
C ALA A 122 15.09 -20.95 -5.05
N TYR A 123 16.09 -20.74 -4.18
CA TYR A 123 16.41 -21.68 -3.11
C TYR A 123 15.29 -21.78 -2.07
N ILE A 124 14.77 -20.66 -1.57
CA ILE A 124 13.67 -20.65 -0.58
C ILE A 124 12.47 -21.48 -1.05
N ARG A 125 12.17 -21.46 -2.34
CA ARG A 125 11.07 -22.28 -2.91
C ARG A 125 11.31 -23.79 -2.86
N THR A 126 12.54 -24.22 -2.61
CA THR A 126 12.90 -25.64 -2.48
C THR A 126 12.98 -26.11 -1.02
N VAL A 127 12.93 -25.19 -0.08
CA VAL A 127 13.05 -25.44 1.36
C VAL A 127 11.71 -25.82 1.97
N SER A 128 11.68 -26.85 2.82
CA SER A 128 10.51 -27.22 3.61
C SER A 128 10.52 -26.59 4.99
N LEU A 129 9.34 -26.40 5.60
CA LEU A 129 9.21 -25.88 6.96
C LEU A 129 10.03 -26.70 7.96
N GLN A 130 9.99 -28.04 7.87
CA GLN A 130 10.73 -28.92 8.75
C GLN A 130 12.25 -28.69 8.73
N GLN A 131 12.80 -28.28 7.58
CA GLN A 131 14.24 -28.01 7.45
C GLN A 131 14.67 -26.75 8.18
N ILE A 132 13.79 -25.75 8.29
CA ILE A 132 14.10 -24.42 8.84
C ILE A 132 13.48 -24.17 10.20
N GLU A 133 12.69 -25.13 10.72
CA GLU A 133 12.07 -25.03 12.03
C GLU A 133 13.09 -25.17 13.15
N GLY A 134 12.94 -24.28 14.14
CA GLY A 134 13.81 -24.25 15.31
C GLY A 134 15.20 -23.66 15.09
N PRO A 135 16.01 -23.52 16.16
CA PRO A 135 17.29 -22.83 16.10
C PRO A 135 18.32 -23.47 15.17
N ARG A 136 18.32 -24.79 15.06
CA ARG A 136 19.22 -25.53 14.17
C ARG A 136 18.81 -25.38 12.70
N GLY A 137 17.51 -25.45 12.41
CA GLY A 137 17.00 -25.29 11.05
C GLY A 137 17.34 -23.91 10.50
N PHE A 138 17.14 -22.86 11.29
CA PHE A 138 17.53 -21.51 10.91
C PHE A 138 19.04 -21.36 10.67
N GLN A 139 19.89 -22.02 11.49
CA GLN A 139 21.33 -21.99 11.27
C GLN A 139 21.71 -22.67 9.95
N TYR A 140 21.15 -23.84 9.65
CA TYR A 140 21.36 -24.52 8.36
C TYR A 140 20.93 -23.65 7.18
N LEU A 141 19.79 -23.00 7.27
CA LEU A 141 19.33 -22.07 6.23
C LEU A 141 20.36 -20.95 5.99
N LYS A 142 20.91 -20.39 7.07
CA LYS A 142 21.93 -19.33 6.97
C LYS A 142 23.20 -19.84 6.29
N ASP A 143 23.65 -21.01 6.69
CA ASP A 143 24.89 -21.61 6.17
C ASP A 143 24.73 -21.97 4.68
N ASP A 144 23.59 -22.54 4.30
CA ASP A 144 23.26 -22.85 2.90
C ASP A 144 23.16 -21.60 2.01
N ILE A 145 22.56 -20.54 2.52
CA ILE A 145 22.48 -19.27 1.79
C ILE A 145 23.86 -18.63 1.66
N GLN A 146 24.66 -18.65 2.73
CA GLN A 146 26.04 -18.13 2.69
C GLN A 146 26.87 -18.89 1.62
N GLU A 147 26.83 -20.23 1.61
CA GLU A 147 27.55 -21.04 0.63
C GLU A 147 27.14 -20.72 -0.82
N ARG A 148 25.84 -20.56 -1.08
CA ARG A 148 25.33 -20.18 -2.41
C ARG A 148 25.83 -18.81 -2.83
N VAL A 149 25.81 -17.86 -1.90
CA VAL A 149 26.30 -16.50 -2.14
C VAL A 149 27.80 -16.50 -2.40
N ASP A 150 28.58 -17.28 -1.67
CA ASP A 150 30.02 -17.41 -1.87
C ASP A 150 30.33 -17.96 -3.26
N LEU A 151 29.63 -19.00 -3.68
CA LEU A 151 29.77 -19.59 -5.02
C LEU A 151 29.36 -18.59 -6.12
N ARG A 152 28.22 -17.91 -5.97
CA ARG A 152 27.73 -16.95 -6.96
C ARG A 152 28.61 -15.73 -7.08
N SER A 153 29.03 -15.18 -5.94
CA SER A 153 29.85 -13.97 -5.88
C SER A 153 31.32 -14.19 -6.22
N GLN A 154 31.77 -15.46 -6.26
CA GLN A 154 33.19 -15.82 -6.41
C GLN A 154 34.06 -15.13 -5.34
N GLY A 155 33.57 -15.08 -4.10
CA GLY A 155 34.27 -14.48 -2.97
C GLY A 155 34.20 -12.95 -2.91
N ARG A 156 33.42 -12.27 -3.79
CA ARG A 156 33.21 -10.81 -3.72
C ARG A 156 32.34 -10.38 -2.56
N VAL A 157 31.45 -11.26 -2.09
CA VAL A 157 30.63 -11.05 -0.90
C VAL A 157 31.26 -11.83 0.25
N SER A 158 31.56 -11.15 1.35
CA SER A 158 32.19 -11.78 2.53
C SER A 158 31.17 -12.34 3.52
N LYS A 159 29.99 -11.73 3.57
CA LYS A 159 28.99 -12.12 4.57
C LYS A 159 27.58 -11.81 4.12
N VAL A 160 26.66 -12.74 4.43
CA VAL A 160 25.22 -12.56 4.33
C VAL A 160 24.66 -12.20 5.71
N MET A 161 23.94 -11.09 5.81
CA MET A 161 23.33 -10.61 7.03
C MET A 161 21.83 -10.72 6.93
N PHE A 162 21.24 -11.52 7.80
CA PHE A 162 19.78 -11.66 7.90
C PHE A 162 19.23 -10.51 8.75
N ARG A 163 18.32 -9.73 8.19
CA ARG A 163 17.65 -8.60 8.85
C ARG A 163 16.34 -9.03 9.46
N THR A 164 15.54 -9.71 8.66
CA THR A 164 14.22 -10.18 9.02
C THR A 164 14.05 -11.60 8.51
N PHE A 165 13.48 -12.47 9.32
CA PHE A 165 13.06 -13.80 8.93
C PHE A 165 11.75 -14.12 9.65
N VAL A 166 10.67 -14.22 8.89
CA VAL A 166 9.32 -14.50 9.40
C VAL A 166 8.73 -15.63 8.58
N ILE A 167 8.05 -16.54 9.25
CA ILE A 167 7.27 -17.62 8.64
C ILE A 167 5.81 -17.42 9.07
N GLU A 168 4.89 -17.40 8.11
CA GLU A 168 3.44 -17.25 8.31
C GLU A 168 2.69 -18.45 7.73
#